data_cc46089176f167962fc1dcafef261803
#
_entry.id   cc46089176f167962fc1dcafef261803
#
_cell.length_a   1.000
_cell.length_b   1.000
_cell.length_c   1.000
_cell.angle_alpha   90.00
_cell.angle_beta   90.00
_cell.angle_gamma   90.00
#
_symmetry.space_group_name_H-M   'P 1'
#
loop_
_entity.id
_entity.type
_entity.pdbx_description
1 polymer ?
#
loop_
_entity_poly.entity_id
_entity_poly.type
_entity_poly.pdbx_seq_one_letter_code
_entity_poly.pdbx_strand_id
1 'polypeptide(L)'
;VEGDTLVFEVLRNHSLGYVMGGRSGQPIHFPPLPMHDAQGRPNHGMVVAHAALTAQTVNIPDAYTAEGYDFSGTRAFDAKTGYRSQSFLTVPMKDHDGRVIGVLQLINSRNAAGNVDAFSAAEQQLVESLASQAAIALNNRILITQLENLFEALIKLINTAIDEKSPYTGGHCERVPVLTNLLAEAAARTDVGPLASFTMSEKDRYELKIAGLLHDCGKITTPVHVVDKATKLQTLFDRIALVDTRFEVLLRDAEIARLKGEIDAAAYEARVAQLQADREFIRQCNTGGEFMADAKIAEVERIAARRWRSPDGSEQSFLSADEVENLCIRRGTLTAAEREVINHHIVMTIRLLEALPWPAHLAQVPEYAGGHHERMDGKGYPRGLARDQMSVQARVMGVADIFEALTASDRPYKLGKTLSESLSILGRMKLDHHVDPDLFEVFLRERVYLEYAQRFLAPAQIDAIDWARIPGVSPELAAELAAMDARS
;
A
#
# COMPACT_ATOMS: atom_id res chain seq x y z
N VAL A 1 -31.57 -6.21 -0.82
CA VAL A 1 -31.90 -5.78 -2.17
C VAL A 1 -30.61 -5.39 -2.88
N GLU A 2 -30.35 -5.97 -4.07
CA GLU A 2 -29.18 -5.66 -4.88
C GLU A 2 -29.67 -5.23 -6.29
N GLY A 3 -29.55 -3.94 -6.57
CA GLY A 3 -30.09 -3.38 -7.81
C GLY A 3 -31.59 -3.66 -7.94
N ASP A 4 -31.98 -4.38 -9.01
CA ASP A 4 -33.37 -4.77 -9.29
C ASP A 4 -33.74 -6.19 -8.83
N THR A 5 -32.96 -6.77 -7.92
CA THR A 5 -33.15 -8.14 -7.47
C THR A 5 -33.16 -8.27 -5.93
N LEU A 6 -33.86 -9.31 -5.45
CA LEU A 6 -33.82 -9.75 -4.06
C LEU A 6 -32.89 -10.99 -3.99
N VAL A 7 -31.80 -10.87 -3.26
CA VAL A 7 -30.86 -11.96 -3.02
C VAL A 7 -31.14 -12.59 -1.65
N PHE A 8 -31.01 -13.91 -1.57
CA PHE A 8 -31.19 -14.62 -0.31
C PHE A 8 -29.93 -14.51 0.54
N GLU A 9 -30.01 -13.83 1.68
CA GLU A 9 -28.90 -13.67 2.63
C GLU A 9 -28.93 -14.70 3.76
N VAL A 10 -30.12 -15.07 4.20
CA VAL A 10 -30.32 -16.06 5.28
C VAL A 10 -31.54 -16.91 4.95
N LEU A 11 -31.38 -18.20 5.02
CA LEU A 11 -32.49 -19.17 4.88
C LEU A 11 -32.43 -20.17 6.03
N ARG A 12 -33.53 -20.26 6.77
CA ARG A 12 -33.72 -21.24 7.84
C ARG A 12 -35.05 -21.95 7.69
N ASN A 13 -35.05 -23.27 7.69
CA ASN A 13 -36.24 -24.08 7.77
C ASN A 13 -36.01 -25.22 8.77
N HIS A 14 -36.65 -25.09 9.90
CA HIS A 14 -36.48 -26.08 11.00
C HIS A 14 -36.96 -27.47 10.60
N SER A 15 -38.09 -27.56 9.88
CA SER A 15 -38.70 -28.83 9.51
C SER A 15 -37.88 -29.59 8.45
N LEU A 16 -37.18 -28.88 7.56
CA LEU A 16 -36.32 -29.48 6.53
C LEU A 16 -34.83 -29.53 6.92
N GLY A 17 -34.46 -28.99 8.09
CA GLY A 17 -33.07 -28.92 8.56
C GLY A 17 -32.19 -27.92 7.77
N TYR A 18 -32.76 -26.96 7.04
CA TYR A 18 -31.99 -25.99 6.26
C TYR A 18 -31.49 -24.88 7.15
N VAL A 19 -30.17 -24.66 7.12
CA VAL A 19 -29.48 -23.52 7.76
C VAL A 19 -28.42 -23.04 6.78
N MET A 20 -28.75 -22.02 5.98
CA MET A 20 -27.89 -21.49 4.92
C MET A 20 -27.74 -19.99 5.05
N GLY A 21 -26.62 -19.45 4.60
CA GLY A 21 -26.31 -18.03 4.67
C GLY A 21 -25.99 -17.52 6.08
N GLY A 22 -25.74 -16.24 6.20
CA GLY A 22 -25.40 -15.58 7.48
C GLY A 22 -24.21 -16.25 8.17
N ARG A 23 -24.35 -16.50 9.48
CA ARG A 23 -23.28 -17.12 10.30
C ARG A 23 -23.04 -18.61 10.04
N SER A 24 -23.88 -19.29 9.24
CA SER A 24 -23.71 -20.73 8.98
C SER A 24 -22.55 -21.02 8.03
N GLY A 25 -22.12 -20.03 7.22
CA GLY A 25 -21.12 -20.22 6.18
C GLY A 25 -21.54 -21.10 5.02
N GLN A 26 -22.74 -21.70 5.06
CA GLN A 26 -23.28 -22.54 3.99
C GLN A 26 -23.82 -21.67 2.86
N PRO A 27 -23.39 -21.89 1.59
CA PRO A 27 -23.87 -21.10 0.47
C PRO A 27 -25.35 -21.36 0.21
N ILE A 28 -26.07 -20.31 -0.20
CA ILE A 28 -27.46 -20.39 -0.65
C ILE A 28 -27.47 -20.54 -2.17
N HIS A 29 -28.04 -21.63 -2.66
CA HIS A 29 -28.07 -21.96 -4.09
C HIS A 29 -29.38 -21.57 -4.77
N PHE A 30 -30.19 -20.70 -4.15
CA PHE A 30 -31.39 -20.17 -4.80
C PHE A 30 -31.04 -18.97 -5.68
N PRO A 31 -31.60 -18.88 -6.91
CA PRO A 31 -31.35 -17.74 -7.77
C PRO A 31 -31.95 -16.46 -7.18
N PRO A 32 -31.37 -15.28 -7.46
CA PRO A 32 -31.97 -14.03 -7.13
C PRO A 32 -33.38 -13.88 -7.70
N LEU A 33 -34.25 -13.21 -6.96
CA LEU A 33 -35.63 -12.98 -7.37
C LEU A 33 -35.77 -11.61 -8.01
N PRO A 34 -36.23 -11.50 -9.28
CA PRO A 34 -36.38 -10.21 -9.95
C PRO A 34 -37.58 -9.43 -9.40
N MET A 35 -37.37 -8.13 -9.15
CA MET A 35 -38.44 -7.21 -8.77
C MET A 35 -39.26 -6.73 -9.96
N HIS A 36 -38.70 -6.79 -11.17
CA HIS A 36 -39.38 -6.52 -12.43
C HIS A 36 -39.33 -7.70 -13.39
N ASP A 37 -40.30 -7.83 -14.27
CA ASP A 37 -40.33 -8.86 -15.31
C ASP A 37 -39.38 -8.52 -16.48
N ALA A 38 -39.27 -9.41 -17.46
CA ALA A 38 -38.43 -9.21 -18.65
C ALA A 38 -38.82 -8.00 -19.51
N GLN A 39 -39.98 -7.42 -19.27
CA GLN A 39 -40.50 -6.22 -19.93
C GLN A 39 -40.37 -4.97 -19.08
N GLY A 40 -39.71 -5.07 -17.90
CA GLY A 40 -39.50 -3.97 -16.97
C GLY A 40 -40.77 -3.59 -16.17
N ARG A 41 -41.80 -4.44 -16.13
CA ARG A 41 -43.00 -4.19 -15.33
C ARG A 41 -42.83 -4.73 -13.92
N PRO A 42 -43.38 -4.04 -12.89
CA PRO A 42 -43.30 -4.48 -11.48
C PRO A 42 -43.84 -5.90 -11.30
N ASN A 43 -43.07 -6.76 -10.65
CA ASN A 43 -43.44 -8.16 -10.39
C ASN A 43 -44.32 -8.28 -9.15
N HIS A 44 -45.55 -7.78 -9.24
CA HIS A 44 -46.53 -7.88 -8.15
C HIS A 44 -47.11 -9.28 -7.95
N GLY A 45 -46.87 -10.21 -8.87
CA GLY A 45 -47.30 -11.60 -8.73
C GLY A 45 -46.48 -12.35 -7.66
N MET A 46 -45.23 -11.94 -7.42
CA MET A 46 -44.37 -12.55 -6.41
C MET A 46 -44.48 -11.79 -5.08
N VAL A 47 -44.89 -12.46 -4.01
CA VAL A 47 -45.18 -11.84 -2.69
C VAL A 47 -43.99 -11.00 -2.16
N VAL A 48 -42.75 -11.53 -2.24
CA VAL A 48 -41.57 -10.81 -1.75
C VAL A 48 -41.24 -9.59 -2.61
N ALA A 49 -41.40 -9.66 -3.93
CA ALA A 49 -41.21 -8.55 -4.83
C ALA A 49 -42.32 -7.49 -4.64
N HIS A 50 -43.58 -7.92 -4.46
CA HIS A 50 -44.68 -7.02 -4.14
C HIS A 50 -44.43 -6.24 -2.85
N ALA A 51 -44.05 -6.93 -1.75
CA ALA A 51 -43.71 -6.29 -0.50
C ALA A 51 -42.56 -5.30 -0.60
N ALA A 52 -41.50 -5.66 -1.39
CA ALA A 52 -40.37 -4.77 -1.64
C ALA A 52 -40.78 -3.52 -2.43
N LEU A 53 -41.54 -3.68 -3.51
CA LEU A 53 -41.97 -2.59 -4.41
C LEU A 53 -42.99 -1.64 -3.78
N THR A 54 -43.90 -2.18 -2.99
CA THR A 54 -44.98 -1.38 -2.35
C THR A 54 -44.58 -0.86 -0.97
N ALA A 55 -43.50 -1.39 -0.40
CA ALA A 55 -43.08 -1.14 0.98
C ALA A 55 -44.22 -1.44 2.02
N GLN A 56 -45.07 -2.44 1.71
CA GLN A 56 -46.20 -2.86 2.57
C GLN A 56 -46.04 -4.30 3.04
N THR A 57 -46.45 -4.57 4.27
CA THR A 57 -46.51 -5.93 4.80
C THR A 57 -47.59 -6.73 4.08
N VAL A 58 -47.29 -7.95 3.71
CA VAL A 58 -48.23 -8.89 3.10
C VAL A 58 -48.41 -10.08 4.05
N ASN A 59 -49.65 -10.35 4.45
CA ASN A 59 -50.02 -11.47 5.32
C ASN A 59 -50.99 -12.38 4.56
N ILE A 60 -50.57 -13.59 4.22
CA ILE A 60 -51.31 -14.59 3.45
C ILE A 60 -51.70 -15.75 4.36
N PRO A 61 -52.99 -15.94 4.65
CA PRO A 61 -53.45 -17.04 5.51
C PRO A 61 -53.21 -18.43 4.92
N ASP A 62 -53.45 -18.60 3.62
CA ASP A 62 -53.18 -19.86 2.90
C ASP A 62 -52.78 -19.59 1.44
N ALA A 63 -51.52 -19.94 1.09
CA ALA A 63 -50.93 -19.77 -0.26
C ALA A 63 -51.58 -20.68 -1.31
N TYR A 64 -52.32 -21.69 -0.91
CA TYR A 64 -52.98 -22.61 -1.83
C TYR A 64 -54.36 -22.08 -2.28
N THR A 65 -54.92 -21.16 -1.54
CA THR A 65 -56.23 -20.54 -1.84
C THR A 65 -56.13 -19.03 -2.13
N ALA A 66 -54.97 -18.43 -1.90
CA ALA A 66 -54.77 -16.99 -2.10
C ALA A 66 -54.86 -16.64 -3.60
N GLU A 67 -55.59 -15.53 -3.85
CA GLU A 67 -55.69 -14.92 -5.18
C GLU A 67 -54.75 -13.71 -5.30
N GLY A 68 -54.33 -13.35 -6.54
CA GLY A 68 -53.52 -12.17 -6.81
C GLY A 68 -52.00 -12.40 -6.73
N TYR A 69 -51.56 -13.56 -6.28
CA TYR A 69 -50.14 -13.91 -6.20
C TYR A 69 -49.85 -15.26 -6.88
N ASP A 70 -48.64 -15.39 -7.46
CA ASP A 70 -48.18 -16.62 -8.08
C ASP A 70 -47.37 -17.48 -7.06
N PHE A 71 -47.96 -18.56 -6.60
CA PHE A 71 -47.35 -19.57 -5.73
C PHE A 71 -46.92 -20.83 -6.50
N SER A 72 -46.81 -20.82 -7.83
CA SER A 72 -46.42 -21.98 -8.63
C SER A 72 -45.03 -22.54 -8.21
N GLY A 73 -44.05 -21.64 -7.99
CA GLY A 73 -42.73 -22.00 -7.52
C GLY A 73 -42.76 -22.61 -6.11
N THR A 74 -43.56 -22.05 -5.20
CA THR A 74 -43.76 -22.60 -3.84
C THR A 74 -44.36 -23.99 -3.89
N ARG A 75 -45.39 -24.20 -4.68
CA ARG A 75 -46.05 -25.52 -4.85
C ARG A 75 -45.10 -26.57 -5.47
N ALA A 76 -44.25 -26.16 -6.43
CA ALA A 76 -43.22 -27.01 -7.01
C ALA A 76 -42.15 -27.43 -5.98
N PHE A 77 -41.72 -26.48 -5.12
CA PHE A 77 -40.81 -26.75 -4.02
C PHE A 77 -41.44 -27.70 -2.99
N ASP A 78 -42.67 -27.44 -2.58
CA ASP A 78 -43.41 -28.28 -1.64
C ASP A 78 -43.59 -29.71 -2.16
N ALA A 79 -43.95 -29.86 -3.43
CA ALA A 79 -44.07 -31.19 -4.06
C ALA A 79 -42.74 -31.97 -4.07
N LYS A 80 -41.61 -31.27 -4.24
CA LYS A 80 -40.26 -31.86 -4.25
C LYS A 80 -39.76 -32.25 -2.85
N THR A 81 -40.10 -31.43 -1.83
CA THR A 81 -39.55 -31.58 -0.46
C THR A 81 -40.49 -32.30 0.50
N GLY A 82 -41.77 -32.45 0.16
CA GLY A 82 -42.81 -32.92 1.09
C GLY A 82 -43.20 -31.88 2.15
N TYR A 83 -42.68 -30.69 2.06
CA TYR A 83 -43.08 -29.58 2.93
C TYR A 83 -44.38 -28.96 2.40
N ARG A 84 -45.18 -28.35 3.23
CA ARG A 84 -46.36 -27.58 2.84
C ARG A 84 -46.25 -26.17 3.34
N SER A 85 -45.91 -25.24 2.44
CA SER A 85 -45.87 -23.81 2.72
C SER A 85 -47.25 -23.21 2.65
N GLN A 86 -47.89 -23.03 3.81
CA GLN A 86 -49.30 -22.66 3.87
C GLN A 86 -49.46 -21.15 4.17
N SER A 87 -49.08 -20.67 5.34
CA SER A 87 -49.23 -19.26 5.72
C SER A 87 -47.94 -18.47 5.53
N PHE A 88 -48.03 -17.26 5.01
CA PHE A 88 -46.88 -16.37 4.74
C PHE A 88 -47.07 -15.01 5.40
N LEU A 89 -46.04 -14.52 6.09
CA LEU A 89 -45.93 -13.16 6.52
C LEU A 89 -44.67 -12.56 5.93
N THR A 90 -44.81 -11.54 5.07
CA THR A 90 -43.72 -10.90 4.33
C THR A 90 -43.65 -9.42 4.74
N VAL A 91 -42.58 -9.03 5.39
CA VAL A 91 -42.41 -7.69 5.97
C VAL A 91 -41.22 -7.00 5.32
N PRO A 92 -41.40 -5.82 4.69
CA PRO A 92 -40.31 -5.04 4.15
C PRO A 92 -39.50 -4.38 5.26
N MET A 93 -38.16 -4.51 5.19
CA MET A 93 -37.22 -3.82 6.05
C MET A 93 -36.84 -2.49 5.42
N LYS A 94 -37.12 -1.37 6.09
CA LYS A 94 -36.95 0.00 5.55
C LYS A 94 -35.83 0.72 6.27
N ASP A 95 -35.04 1.49 5.53
CA ASP A 95 -34.10 2.44 6.09
C ASP A 95 -34.81 3.70 6.65
N HIS A 96 -34.03 4.67 7.14
CA HIS A 96 -34.55 5.93 7.68
C HIS A 96 -35.19 6.84 6.62
N ASP A 97 -34.88 6.64 5.33
CA ASP A 97 -35.51 7.35 4.22
C ASP A 97 -36.80 6.64 3.72
N GLY A 98 -37.18 5.52 4.34
CA GLY A 98 -38.33 4.70 3.95
C GLY A 98 -38.04 3.79 2.73
N ARG A 99 -36.80 3.68 2.26
CA ARG A 99 -36.41 2.78 1.17
C ARG A 99 -36.33 1.36 1.69
N VAL A 100 -36.80 0.39 0.91
CA VAL A 100 -36.71 -1.02 1.27
C VAL A 100 -35.29 -1.54 1.01
N ILE A 101 -34.59 -1.93 2.07
CA ILE A 101 -33.23 -2.48 2.04
C ILE A 101 -33.21 -4.01 2.10
N GLY A 102 -34.33 -4.62 2.45
CA GLY A 102 -34.49 -6.07 2.53
C GLY A 102 -35.92 -6.47 2.77
N VAL A 103 -36.18 -7.77 2.75
CA VAL A 103 -37.50 -8.34 3.05
C VAL A 103 -37.30 -9.51 4.01
N LEU A 104 -38.07 -9.53 5.08
CA LEU A 104 -38.17 -10.66 6.01
C LEU A 104 -39.43 -11.46 5.64
N GLN A 105 -39.27 -12.75 5.34
CA GLN A 105 -40.43 -13.63 5.11
C GLN A 105 -40.46 -14.77 6.09
N LEU A 106 -41.57 -14.94 6.77
CA LEU A 106 -41.87 -16.06 7.64
C LEU A 106 -42.95 -16.94 7.00
N ILE A 107 -42.78 -18.27 7.14
CA ILE A 107 -43.68 -19.26 6.55
C ILE A 107 -44.14 -20.21 7.64
N ASN A 108 -45.45 -20.48 7.70
CA ASN A 108 -46.10 -21.40 8.59
C ASN A 108 -46.01 -20.98 10.08
N SER A 109 -46.84 -20.01 10.50
CA SER A 109 -47.14 -19.82 11.92
C SER A 109 -47.72 -21.09 12.54
N ARG A 110 -47.38 -21.36 13.79
CA ARG A 110 -47.89 -22.53 14.51
C ARG A 110 -48.64 -22.10 15.77
N ASN A 111 -49.83 -22.62 15.92
CA ASN A 111 -50.62 -22.42 17.16
C ASN A 111 -50.07 -23.25 18.32
N ALA A 112 -50.64 -23.12 19.49
CA ALA A 112 -50.23 -23.79 20.72
C ALA A 112 -50.31 -25.33 20.63
N ALA A 113 -51.14 -25.87 19.73
CA ALA A 113 -51.23 -27.30 19.45
C ALA A 113 -50.21 -27.80 18.42
N GLY A 114 -49.36 -26.88 17.87
CA GLY A 114 -48.33 -27.19 16.87
C GLY A 114 -48.85 -27.25 15.44
N ASN A 115 -50.13 -27.00 15.20
CA ASN A 115 -50.72 -26.98 13.86
C ASN A 115 -50.37 -25.66 13.14
N VAL A 116 -50.23 -25.75 11.81
CA VAL A 116 -50.02 -24.53 10.97
C VAL A 116 -51.32 -23.73 11.00
N ASP A 117 -51.15 -22.40 11.19
CA ASP A 117 -52.24 -21.44 11.27
C ASP A 117 -51.86 -20.13 10.54
N ALA A 118 -52.80 -19.24 10.29
CA ALA A 118 -52.54 -17.92 9.78
C ALA A 118 -51.79 -17.05 10.81
N PHE A 119 -50.91 -16.15 10.34
CA PHE A 119 -50.31 -15.15 11.23
C PHE A 119 -51.35 -14.20 11.79
N SER A 120 -51.47 -14.13 13.11
CA SER A 120 -52.34 -13.20 13.79
C SER A 120 -51.88 -11.74 13.68
N ALA A 121 -52.75 -10.78 13.90
CA ALA A 121 -52.39 -9.37 13.92
C ALA A 121 -51.30 -9.05 14.98
N ALA A 122 -51.32 -9.73 16.12
CA ALA A 122 -50.29 -9.56 17.16
C ALA A 122 -48.92 -10.08 16.72
N GLU A 123 -48.86 -11.26 16.07
CA GLU A 123 -47.64 -11.80 15.48
C GLU A 123 -47.12 -10.91 14.37
N GLN A 124 -47.99 -10.38 13.47
CA GLN A 124 -47.63 -9.42 12.45
C GLN A 124 -46.96 -8.18 13.07
N GLN A 125 -47.57 -7.53 14.06
CA GLN A 125 -46.99 -6.38 14.74
C GLN A 125 -45.65 -6.67 15.38
N LEU A 126 -45.50 -7.84 16.00
CA LEU A 126 -44.20 -8.26 16.56
C LEU A 126 -43.13 -8.41 15.49
N VAL A 127 -43.44 -9.08 14.38
CA VAL A 127 -42.53 -9.27 13.28
C VAL A 127 -42.15 -7.96 12.58
N GLU A 128 -43.12 -7.05 12.42
CA GLU A 128 -42.86 -5.69 11.88
C GLU A 128 -41.88 -4.91 12.77
N SER A 129 -42.08 -5.01 14.11
CA SER A 129 -41.14 -4.39 15.08
C SER A 129 -39.72 -4.99 14.97
N LEU A 130 -39.63 -6.32 14.92
CA LEU A 130 -38.34 -7.01 14.77
C LEU A 130 -37.67 -6.72 13.41
N ALA A 131 -38.43 -6.65 12.31
CA ALA A 131 -37.97 -6.28 10.99
C ALA A 131 -37.44 -4.84 10.98
N SER A 132 -38.08 -3.91 11.66
CA SER A 132 -37.62 -2.54 11.82
C SER A 132 -36.25 -2.47 12.55
N GLN A 133 -36.13 -3.21 13.67
CA GLN A 133 -34.83 -3.26 14.39
C GLN A 133 -33.72 -3.91 13.55
N ALA A 134 -34.05 -4.98 12.84
CA ALA A 134 -33.12 -5.62 11.92
C ALA A 134 -32.70 -4.68 10.77
N ALA A 135 -33.63 -3.89 10.24
CA ALA A 135 -33.36 -2.87 9.24
C ALA A 135 -32.37 -1.80 9.74
N ILE A 136 -32.58 -1.30 10.96
CA ILE A 136 -31.65 -0.33 11.57
C ILE A 136 -30.25 -0.92 11.70
N ALA A 137 -30.14 -2.14 12.22
CA ALA A 137 -28.83 -2.81 12.36
C ALA A 137 -28.14 -3.04 11.02
N LEU A 138 -28.88 -3.49 10.01
CA LEU A 138 -28.38 -3.71 8.65
C LEU A 138 -27.96 -2.41 7.99
N ASN A 139 -28.79 -1.35 8.09
CA ASN A 139 -28.47 -0.04 7.53
C ASN A 139 -27.19 0.55 8.15
N ASN A 140 -27.06 0.47 9.48
CA ASN A 140 -25.85 0.91 10.17
C ASN A 140 -24.60 0.15 9.64
N ARG A 141 -24.70 -1.16 9.42
CA ARG A 141 -23.60 -1.93 8.85
C ARG A 141 -23.25 -1.49 7.43
N ILE A 142 -24.26 -1.27 6.59
CA ILE A 142 -24.07 -0.77 5.21
C ILE A 142 -23.38 0.59 5.23
N LEU A 143 -23.83 1.53 6.07
CA LEU A 143 -23.25 2.86 6.19
C LEU A 143 -21.80 2.83 6.67
N ILE A 144 -21.50 1.97 7.66
CA ILE A 144 -20.12 1.79 8.13
C ILE A 144 -19.23 1.29 6.99
N THR A 145 -19.65 0.27 6.24
CA THR A 145 -18.88 -0.27 5.11
C THR A 145 -18.69 0.77 4.00
N GLN A 146 -19.72 1.58 3.71
CA GLN A 146 -19.60 2.67 2.73
C GLN A 146 -18.60 3.74 3.20
N LEU A 147 -18.59 4.07 4.51
CA LEU A 147 -17.64 5.02 5.08
C LEU A 147 -16.20 4.48 5.03
N GLU A 148 -15.98 3.20 5.34
CA GLU A 148 -14.69 2.53 5.22
C GLU A 148 -14.19 2.57 3.76
N ASN A 149 -15.05 2.24 2.80
CA ASN A 149 -14.71 2.30 1.37
C ASN A 149 -14.37 3.72 0.89
N LEU A 150 -15.14 4.72 1.35
CA LEU A 150 -14.87 6.13 1.04
C LEU A 150 -13.53 6.58 1.62
N PHE A 151 -13.23 6.19 2.86
CA PHE A 151 -11.98 6.50 3.51
C PHE A 151 -10.78 5.89 2.78
N GLU A 152 -10.86 4.60 2.39
CA GLU A 152 -9.81 3.97 1.58
C GLU A 152 -9.64 4.65 0.20
N ALA A 153 -10.75 5.06 -0.42
CA ALA A 153 -10.70 5.79 -1.70
C ALA A 153 -10.01 7.16 -1.55
N LEU A 154 -10.26 7.88 -0.45
CA LEU A 154 -9.57 9.14 -0.14
C LEU A 154 -8.06 8.93 0.09
N ILE A 155 -7.67 7.88 0.80
CA ILE A 155 -6.25 7.52 0.98
C ILE A 155 -5.59 7.26 -0.37
N LYS A 156 -6.24 6.47 -1.24
CA LYS A 156 -5.73 6.20 -2.60
C LYS A 156 -5.60 7.48 -3.41
N LEU A 157 -6.55 8.40 -3.30
CA LEU A 157 -6.47 9.70 -3.97
C LEU A 157 -5.26 10.52 -3.50
N ILE A 158 -4.98 10.53 -2.19
CA ILE A 158 -3.80 11.20 -1.61
C ILE A 158 -2.52 10.56 -2.16
N ASN A 159 -2.42 9.23 -2.17
CA ASN A 159 -1.27 8.50 -2.69
C ASN A 159 -1.05 8.79 -4.18
N THR A 160 -2.13 8.77 -4.98
CA THR A 160 -2.05 9.16 -6.40
C THR A 160 -1.52 10.59 -6.56
N ALA A 161 -1.97 11.53 -5.74
CA ALA A 161 -1.47 12.91 -5.80
C ALA A 161 0.02 13.04 -5.42
N ILE A 162 0.52 12.18 -4.52
CA ILE A 162 1.94 12.10 -4.16
C ILE A 162 2.74 11.47 -5.30
N ASP A 163 2.24 10.40 -5.89
CA ASP A 163 2.88 9.69 -7.00
C ASP A 163 2.92 10.56 -8.27
N GLU A 164 1.87 11.32 -8.58
CA GLU A 164 1.86 12.29 -9.70
C GLU A 164 2.85 13.45 -9.49
N LYS A 165 3.17 13.76 -8.24
CA LYS A 165 4.18 14.76 -7.92
C LYS A 165 5.60 14.27 -8.22
N SER A 166 5.85 12.97 -8.05
CA SER A 166 7.12 12.32 -8.32
C SER A 166 6.86 11.00 -9.05
N PRO A 167 7.09 10.92 -10.38
CA PRO A 167 6.85 9.70 -11.15
C PRO A 167 7.71 8.51 -10.71
N TYR A 168 8.61 8.71 -9.76
CA TYR A 168 9.53 7.69 -9.22
C TYR A 168 9.06 7.03 -7.93
N THR A 169 7.90 7.44 -7.41
CA THR A 169 7.25 6.83 -6.24
C THR A 169 6.05 5.96 -6.64
N GLY A 170 5.78 5.85 -7.94
CA GLY A 170 4.63 5.10 -8.47
C GLY A 170 4.63 3.65 -8.00
N GLY A 171 3.56 3.27 -7.29
CA GLY A 171 3.36 1.93 -6.76
C GLY A 171 4.07 1.62 -5.43
N HIS A 172 5.00 2.44 -4.95
CA HIS A 172 5.63 2.27 -3.63
C HIS A 172 4.58 2.25 -2.52
N CYS A 173 3.70 3.23 -2.50
CA CYS A 173 2.63 3.33 -1.51
C CYS A 173 1.61 2.18 -1.58
N GLU A 174 1.57 1.40 -2.67
CA GLU A 174 0.75 0.19 -2.78
C GLU A 174 1.51 -1.07 -2.36
N ARG A 175 2.82 -1.15 -2.63
CA ARG A 175 3.65 -2.34 -2.36
C ARG A 175 4.09 -2.45 -0.91
N VAL A 176 4.46 -1.34 -0.26
CA VAL A 176 4.89 -1.33 1.15
C VAL A 176 3.82 -1.90 2.08
N PRO A 177 2.51 -1.52 2.00
CA PRO A 177 1.49 -2.12 2.86
C PRO A 177 1.35 -3.63 2.69
N VAL A 178 1.53 -4.16 1.47
CA VAL A 178 1.48 -5.61 1.22
C VAL A 178 2.64 -6.31 1.92
N LEU A 179 3.86 -5.82 1.73
CA LEU A 179 5.04 -6.40 2.35
C LEU A 179 5.01 -6.28 3.88
N THR A 180 4.54 -5.15 4.39
CA THR A 180 4.36 -4.90 5.83
C THR A 180 3.40 -5.92 6.43
N ASN A 181 2.25 -6.16 5.81
CA ASN A 181 1.29 -7.15 6.31
C ASN A 181 1.83 -8.59 6.21
N LEU A 182 2.50 -8.95 5.12
CA LEU A 182 3.13 -10.27 4.98
C LEU A 182 4.14 -10.54 6.10
N LEU A 183 5.00 -9.58 6.40
CA LEU A 183 5.99 -9.73 7.48
C LEU A 183 5.34 -9.73 8.87
N ALA A 184 4.35 -8.88 9.11
CA ALA A 184 3.63 -8.85 10.38
C ALA A 184 2.85 -10.15 10.65
N GLU A 185 2.23 -10.72 9.61
CA GLU A 185 1.56 -12.03 9.70
C GLU A 185 2.55 -13.17 9.95
N ALA A 186 3.71 -13.13 9.28
CA ALA A 186 4.79 -14.08 9.53
C ALA A 186 5.29 -13.97 10.98
N ALA A 187 5.50 -12.76 11.48
CA ALA A 187 5.89 -12.52 12.87
C ALA A 187 4.83 -13.01 13.87
N ALA A 188 3.53 -12.83 13.56
CA ALA A 188 2.44 -13.30 14.42
C ALA A 188 2.24 -14.84 14.41
N ARG A 189 2.80 -15.54 13.42
CA ARG A 189 2.84 -17.02 13.41
C ARG A 189 4.03 -17.62 14.16
N THR A 190 5.00 -16.79 14.55
CA THR A 190 6.21 -17.23 15.25
C THR A 190 5.86 -17.57 16.70
N ASP A 191 6.14 -18.80 17.11
CA ASP A 191 5.86 -19.32 18.46
C ASP A 191 7.10 -19.39 19.36
N VAL A 192 8.25 -18.93 18.86
CA VAL A 192 9.54 -18.94 19.58
C VAL A 192 10.21 -17.58 19.58
N GLY A 193 11.09 -17.35 20.55
CA GLY A 193 11.90 -16.12 20.66
C GLY A 193 11.10 -14.88 21.08
N PRO A 194 11.67 -13.68 20.91
CA PRO A 194 11.07 -12.42 21.39
C PRO A 194 9.73 -12.04 20.76
N LEU A 195 9.38 -12.62 19.60
CA LEU A 195 8.14 -12.37 18.90
C LEU A 195 7.02 -13.36 19.23
N ALA A 196 7.27 -14.41 20.05
CA ALA A 196 6.31 -15.44 20.37
C ALA A 196 5.00 -14.95 21.03
N SER A 197 5.02 -13.78 21.64
CA SER A 197 3.83 -13.15 22.24
C SER A 197 3.12 -12.16 21.31
N PHE A 198 3.68 -11.93 20.11
CA PHE A 198 3.10 -11.00 19.15
C PHE A 198 1.92 -11.65 18.43
N THR A 199 0.78 -10.99 18.47
CA THR A 199 -0.45 -11.44 17.81
C THR A 199 -1.09 -10.31 17.04
N MET A 200 -1.87 -10.62 16.00
CA MET A 200 -2.60 -9.64 15.20
C MET A 200 -4.04 -10.08 14.97
N SER A 201 -4.98 -9.23 15.33
CA SER A 201 -6.38 -9.37 14.94
C SER A 201 -6.61 -8.81 13.53
N GLU A 202 -7.82 -9.04 12.98
CA GLU A 202 -8.25 -8.40 11.71
C GLU A 202 -8.17 -6.87 11.76
N LYS A 203 -8.48 -6.28 12.93
CA LYS A 203 -8.41 -4.83 13.13
C LYS A 203 -6.97 -4.32 13.11
N ASP A 204 -6.05 -5.05 13.73
CA ASP A 204 -4.63 -4.69 13.75
C ASP A 204 -4.03 -4.76 12.33
N ARG A 205 -4.45 -5.76 11.53
CA ARG A 205 -4.05 -5.86 10.10
C ARG A 205 -4.54 -4.67 9.30
N TYR A 206 -5.79 -4.28 9.53
CA TYR A 206 -6.38 -3.12 8.85
C TYR A 206 -5.68 -1.82 9.26
N GLU A 207 -5.42 -1.63 10.55
CA GLU A 207 -4.69 -0.48 11.07
C GLU A 207 -3.28 -0.38 10.47
N LEU A 208 -2.56 -1.50 10.41
CA LEU A 208 -1.22 -1.58 9.82
C LEU A 208 -1.25 -1.31 8.30
N LYS A 209 -2.26 -1.80 7.59
CA LYS A 209 -2.49 -1.49 6.17
C LYS A 209 -2.65 0.02 5.95
N ILE A 210 -3.49 0.67 6.75
CA ILE A 210 -3.72 2.12 6.67
C ILE A 210 -2.44 2.90 6.98
N ALA A 211 -1.69 2.50 8.00
CA ALA A 211 -0.40 3.11 8.32
C ALA A 211 0.59 2.98 7.16
N GLY A 212 0.68 1.79 6.54
CA GLY A 212 1.53 1.55 5.38
C GLY A 212 1.12 2.38 4.15
N LEU A 213 -0.18 2.58 3.91
CA LEU A 213 -0.66 3.44 2.83
C LEU A 213 -0.31 4.91 3.05
N LEU A 214 -0.18 5.36 4.29
CA LEU A 214 0.01 6.77 4.65
C LEU A 214 1.41 7.11 5.15
N HIS A 215 2.34 6.12 5.26
CA HIS A 215 3.65 6.31 5.89
C HIS A 215 4.46 7.46 5.29
N ASP A 216 4.28 7.70 4.01
CA ASP A 216 4.99 8.69 3.21
C ASP A 216 4.15 9.94 2.84
N CYS A 217 2.97 10.12 3.41
CA CYS A 217 2.06 11.22 3.03
C CYS A 217 2.70 12.61 3.22
N GLY A 218 3.67 12.76 4.11
CA GLY A 218 4.43 13.99 4.31
C GLY A 218 5.33 14.37 3.12
N LYS A 219 5.64 13.47 2.19
CA LYS A 219 6.38 13.78 0.95
C LYS A 219 5.68 14.82 0.07
N ILE A 220 4.38 15.03 0.27
CA ILE A 220 3.64 16.10 -0.41
C ILE A 220 4.25 17.49 -0.15
N THR A 221 4.90 17.69 0.98
CA THR A 221 5.54 18.96 1.36
C THR A 221 6.98 19.11 0.85
N THR A 222 7.62 18.02 0.40
CA THR A 222 9.01 18.01 -0.06
C THR A 222 9.10 18.59 -1.48
N PRO A 223 10.02 19.53 -1.79
CA PRO A 223 10.17 20.05 -3.15
C PRO A 223 10.54 18.96 -4.16
N VAL A 224 9.93 18.99 -5.36
CA VAL A 224 10.15 17.99 -6.42
C VAL A 224 11.64 17.86 -6.79
N HIS A 225 12.35 18.98 -6.92
CA HIS A 225 13.78 18.97 -7.29
C HIS A 225 14.69 18.32 -6.23
N VAL A 226 14.19 18.09 -5.00
CA VAL A 226 14.91 17.35 -3.96
C VAL A 226 14.51 15.87 -4.01
N VAL A 227 13.21 15.57 -4.13
CA VAL A 227 12.71 14.16 -4.21
C VAL A 227 13.28 13.45 -5.43
N ASP A 228 13.27 14.12 -6.59
CA ASP A 228 13.63 13.55 -7.90
C ASP A 228 15.07 13.82 -8.31
N LYS A 229 15.93 14.28 -7.40
CA LYS A 229 17.31 14.62 -7.73
C LYS A 229 18.10 13.40 -8.17
N ALA A 230 18.23 13.22 -9.51
CA ALA A 230 18.87 12.07 -10.13
C ALA A 230 20.40 12.20 -10.22
N THR A 231 20.89 13.42 -10.40
CA THR A 231 22.33 13.73 -10.51
C THR A 231 22.75 14.76 -9.48
N LYS A 232 24.05 14.83 -9.18
CA LYS A 232 24.55 15.73 -8.13
C LYS A 232 24.35 17.20 -8.46
N LEU A 233 24.50 17.60 -9.72
CA LEU A 233 24.32 18.99 -10.18
C LEU A 233 22.88 19.34 -10.52
N GLN A 234 21.94 18.40 -10.40
CA GLN A 234 20.53 18.67 -10.70
C GLN A 234 19.90 19.56 -9.63
N THR A 235 19.17 20.57 -10.11
CA THR A 235 18.26 21.40 -9.34
C THR A 235 16.92 21.47 -10.09
N LEU A 236 16.54 22.58 -10.71
CA LEU A 236 15.43 22.64 -11.67
C LEU A 236 15.79 21.96 -13.00
N PHE A 237 17.07 21.94 -13.34
CA PHE A 237 17.66 21.18 -14.46
C PHE A 237 19.07 20.73 -14.07
N ASP A 238 19.63 19.79 -14.81
CA ASP A 238 21.01 19.34 -14.57
C ASP A 238 22.01 20.36 -15.10
N ARG A 239 22.74 21.00 -14.19
CA ARG A 239 23.72 22.04 -14.48
C ARG A 239 24.99 21.52 -15.17
N ILE A 240 25.12 20.20 -15.38
CA ILE A 240 26.24 19.62 -16.13
C ILE A 240 26.34 20.23 -17.54
N ALA A 241 25.21 20.59 -18.17
CA ALA A 241 25.19 21.24 -19.46
C ALA A 241 25.85 22.63 -19.43
N LEU A 242 25.73 23.37 -18.32
CA LEU A 242 26.43 24.65 -18.14
C LEU A 242 27.93 24.46 -17.94
N VAL A 243 28.32 23.43 -17.19
CA VAL A 243 29.74 23.06 -17.01
C VAL A 243 30.36 22.66 -18.34
N ASP A 244 29.65 21.83 -19.12
CA ASP A 244 30.06 21.45 -20.46
C ASP A 244 30.26 22.66 -21.38
N THR A 245 29.35 23.64 -21.31
CA THR A 245 29.50 24.89 -22.09
C THR A 245 30.74 25.68 -21.69
N ARG A 246 31.08 25.72 -20.38
CA ARG A 246 32.33 26.35 -19.94
C ARG A 246 33.58 25.61 -20.47
N PHE A 247 33.54 24.27 -20.54
CA PHE A 247 34.62 23.51 -21.19
C PHE A 247 34.77 23.89 -22.67
N GLU A 248 33.66 24.06 -23.41
CA GLU A 248 33.70 24.52 -24.80
C GLU A 248 34.32 25.91 -24.95
N VAL A 249 34.07 26.82 -24.00
CA VAL A 249 34.74 28.14 -23.96
C VAL A 249 36.25 27.96 -23.79
N LEU A 250 36.69 27.17 -22.81
CA LEU A 250 38.12 26.91 -22.58
C LEU A 250 38.84 26.23 -23.79
N LEU A 251 38.13 25.34 -24.51
CA LEU A 251 38.65 24.72 -25.72
C LEU A 251 38.84 25.76 -26.84
N ARG A 252 37.89 26.68 -27.04
CA ARG A 252 37.98 27.79 -27.97
C ARG A 252 39.07 28.80 -27.59
N ASP A 253 39.20 29.10 -26.30
CA ASP A 253 40.28 29.95 -25.80
C ASP A 253 41.67 29.35 -26.10
N ALA A 254 41.82 28.00 -25.97
CA ALA A 254 43.04 27.32 -26.33
C ALA A 254 43.32 27.40 -27.86
N GLU A 255 42.27 27.29 -28.69
CA GLU A 255 42.42 27.44 -30.15
C GLU A 255 42.79 28.88 -30.53
N ILE A 256 42.18 29.88 -29.93
CA ILE A 256 42.50 31.29 -30.12
C ILE A 256 43.95 31.57 -29.72
N ALA A 257 44.40 31.06 -28.56
CA ALA A 257 45.79 31.22 -28.12
C ALA A 257 46.78 30.56 -29.12
N ARG A 258 46.46 29.43 -29.71
CA ARG A 258 47.27 28.80 -30.79
C ARG A 258 47.30 29.68 -32.04
N LEU A 259 46.12 30.15 -32.49
CA LEU A 259 46.00 31.01 -33.67
C LEU A 259 46.77 32.34 -33.52
N LYS A 260 46.82 32.88 -32.31
CA LYS A 260 47.62 34.11 -31.98
C LYS A 260 49.10 33.81 -31.79
N GLY A 261 49.54 32.56 -31.80
CA GLY A 261 50.93 32.17 -31.55
C GLY A 261 51.36 32.26 -30.08
N GLU A 262 50.42 32.35 -29.14
CA GLU A 262 50.68 32.40 -27.69
C GLU A 262 51.09 31.04 -27.14
N ILE A 263 50.65 29.94 -27.80
CA ILE A 263 51.05 28.56 -27.54
C ILE A 263 51.37 27.83 -28.84
N ASP A 264 52.28 26.84 -28.78
CA ASP A 264 52.62 25.99 -29.94
C ASP A 264 51.59 24.85 -30.12
N ALA A 265 51.73 24.07 -31.20
CA ALA A 265 50.83 22.98 -31.53
C ALA A 265 50.83 21.88 -30.45
N ALA A 266 51.99 21.53 -29.90
CA ALA A 266 52.11 20.49 -28.89
C ALA A 266 51.45 20.89 -27.58
N ALA A 267 51.63 22.13 -27.14
CA ALA A 267 50.96 22.70 -25.96
C ALA A 267 49.43 22.80 -26.15
N TYR A 268 49.00 23.12 -27.37
CA TYR A 268 47.57 23.11 -27.72
C TYR A 268 46.96 21.71 -27.60
N GLU A 269 47.56 20.70 -28.22
CA GLU A 269 47.10 19.32 -28.18
C GLU A 269 47.05 18.79 -26.75
N ALA A 270 48.07 19.04 -25.93
CA ALA A 270 48.12 18.66 -24.54
C ALA A 270 47.00 19.33 -23.72
N ARG A 271 46.75 20.63 -23.98
CA ARG A 271 45.67 21.39 -23.28
C ARG A 271 44.29 20.90 -23.66
N VAL A 272 44.03 20.60 -24.92
CA VAL A 272 42.78 20.02 -25.41
C VAL A 272 42.54 18.65 -24.80
N ALA A 273 43.53 17.77 -24.82
CA ALA A 273 43.43 16.43 -24.23
C ALA A 273 43.10 16.49 -22.72
N GLN A 274 43.75 17.39 -21.97
CA GLN A 274 43.50 17.57 -20.55
C GLN A 274 42.11 18.12 -20.30
N LEU A 275 41.63 19.09 -21.09
CA LEU A 275 40.25 19.63 -20.92
C LEU A 275 39.17 18.60 -21.22
N GLN A 276 39.42 17.76 -22.25
CA GLN A 276 38.49 16.66 -22.56
C GLN A 276 38.45 15.59 -21.44
N ALA A 277 39.61 15.23 -20.88
CA ALA A 277 39.69 14.30 -19.75
C ALA A 277 39.00 14.88 -18.50
N ASP A 278 39.25 16.15 -18.17
CA ASP A 278 38.60 16.83 -17.04
C ASP A 278 37.08 16.89 -17.22
N ARG A 279 36.60 17.17 -18.43
CA ARG A 279 35.16 17.21 -18.75
C ARG A 279 34.50 15.85 -18.50
N GLU A 280 35.09 14.78 -19.02
CA GLU A 280 34.57 13.43 -18.85
C GLU A 280 34.57 13.02 -17.36
N PHE A 281 35.65 13.38 -16.64
CA PHE A 281 35.74 13.14 -15.21
C PHE A 281 34.61 13.84 -14.41
N ILE A 282 34.33 15.11 -14.72
CA ILE A 282 33.22 15.85 -14.05
C ILE A 282 31.87 15.23 -14.37
N ARG A 283 31.64 14.80 -15.62
CA ARG A 283 30.39 14.08 -15.98
C ARG A 283 30.22 12.79 -15.19
N GLN A 284 31.28 12.00 -15.02
CA GLN A 284 31.25 10.80 -14.20
C GLN A 284 30.99 11.13 -12.72
N CYS A 285 31.59 12.20 -12.19
CA CYS A 285 31.36 12.65 -10.83
C CYS A 285 29.94 13.16 -10.58
N ASN A 286 29.25 13.67 -11.61
CA ASN A 286 27.86 14.12 -11.52
C ASN A 286 26.88 12.97 -11.29
N THR A 287 27.24 11.76 -11.69
CA THR A 287 26.42 10.57 -11.42
C THR A 287 26.54 10.18 -9.94
N GLY A 288 25.40 10.00 -9.28
CA GLY A 288 25.34 9.52 -7.88
C GLY A 288 25.91 8.11 -7.76
N GLY A 289 26.75 7.86 -6.77
CA GLY A 289 27.38 6.59 -6.54
C GLY A 289 27.34 6.15 -5.06
N GLU A 290 27.76 4.91 -4.78
CA GLU A 290 27.79 4.37 -3.43
C GLU A 290 28.87 5.01 -2.55
N PHE A 291 30.01 5.41 -3.16
CA PHE A 291 31.10 6.07 -2.44
C PHE A 291 32.01 6.86 -3.39
N MET A 292 32.35 8.09 -3.01
CA MET A 292 33.33 8.92 -3.69
C MET A 292 34.62 9.04 -2.85
N ALA A 293 35.72 8.51 -3.39
CA ALA A 293 37.02 8.51 -2.71
C ALA A 293 37.64 9.93 -2.64
N ASP A 294 38.47 10.18 -1.63
CA ASP A 294 39.14 11.47 -1.40
C ASP A 294 39.96 11.93 -2.60
N ALA A 295 40.60 10.99 -3.34
CA ALA A 295 41.33 11.31 -4.56
C ALA A 295 40.41 11.93 -5.64
N LYS A 296 39.17 11.47 -5.77
CA LYS A 296 38.22 12.06 -6.72
C LYS A 296 37.76 13.47 -6.27
N ILE A 297 37.59 13.67 -4.95
CA ILE A 297 37.28 14.99 -4.38
C ILE A 297 38.39 15.97 -4.70
N ALA A 298 39.64 15.60 -4.40
CA ALA A 298 40.80 16.45 -4.70
C ALA A 298 40.90 16.81 -6.20
N GLU A 299 40.54 15.88 -7.09
CA GLU A 299 40.55 16.12 -8.53
C GLU A 299 39.44 17.09 -8.97
N VAL A 300 38.22 16.98 -8.38
CA VAL A 300 37.13 17.97 -8.58
C VAL A 300 37.60 19.36 -8.14
N GLU A 301 38.24 19.47 -6.97
CA GLU A 301 38.76 20.75 -6.45
C GLU A 301 39.85 21.32 -7.33
N ARG A 302 40.77 20.51 -7.86
CA ARG A 302 41.78 20.90 -8.83
C ARG A 302 41.17 21.49 -10.10
N ILE A 303 40.15 20.82 -10.66
CA ILE A 303 39.43 21.28 -11.85
C ILE A 303 38.70 22.59 -11.57
N ALA A 304 38.04 22.67 -10.41
CA ALA A 304 37.28 23.86 -9.97
C ALA A 304 38.16 25.10 -9.86
N ALA A 305 39.40 24.94 -9.42
CA ALA A 305 40.34 26.04 -9.24
C ALA A 305 40.86 26.64 -10.59
N ARG A 306 40.61 25.99 -11.73
CA ARG A 306 40.92 26.57 -13.03
C ARG A 306 40.26 27.95 -13.17
N ARG A 307 40.90 28.84 -13.91
CA ARG A 307 40.33 30.18 -14.18
C ARG A 307 39.73 30.18 -15.59
N TRP A 308 38.61 30.84 -15.72
CA TRP A 308 37.93 31.05 -16.99
C TRP A 308 37.36 32.47 -17.02
N ARG A 309 37.21 33.02 -18.20
CA ARG A 309 36.61 34.32 -18.40
C ARG A 309 35.13 34.21 -18.56
N SER A 310 34.40 34.74 -17.57
CA SER A 310 32.92 34.71 -17.55
C SER A 310 32.32 35.72 -18.56
N PRO A 311 31.02 35.60 -18.89
CA PRO A 311 30.36 36.49 -19.86
C PRO A 311 30.43 37.98 -19.55
N ASP A 312 30.58 38.35 -18.28
CA ASP A 312 30.77 39.71 -17.84
C ASP A 312 32.20 40.23 -18.00
N GLY A 313 33.10 39.37 -18.50
CA GLY A 313 34.50 39.67 -18.71
C GLY A 313 35.39 39.48 -17.47
N SER A 314 34.87 39.15 -16.34
CA SER A 314 35.63 38.89 -15.11
C SER A 314 36.30 37.48 -15.16
N GLU A 315 37.42 37.37 -14.47
CA GLU A 315 38.07 36.08 -14.25
C GLU A 315 37.51 35.39 -13.02
N GLN A 316 36.92 34.19 -13.21
CA GLN A 316 36.26 33.43 -12.14
C GLN A 316 36.82 32.01 -12.02
N SER A 317 36.57 31.35 -10.89
CA SER A 317 36.82 29.90 -10.78
C SER A 317 35.91 29.14 -11.74
N PHE A 318 36.40 28.04 -12.29
CA PHE A 318 35.69 27.25 -13.29
C PHE A 318 34.40 26.63 -12.78
N LEU A 319 34.42 26.10 -11.56
CA LEU A 319 33.23 25.67 -10.84
C LEU A 319 32.94 26.65 -9.68
N SER A 320 31.67 26.90 -9.42
CA SER A 320 31.24 27.65 -8.24
C SER A 320 31.39 26.80 -6.97
N ALA A 321 31.36 27.44 -5.79
CA ALA A 321 31.42 26.75 -4.51
C ALA A 321 30.26 25.74 -4.35
N ASP A 322 29.06 26.10 -4.77
CA ASP A 322 27.88 25.23 -4.75
C ASP A 322 28.03 24.02 -5.69
N GLU A 323 28.61 24.21 -6.89
CA GLU A 323 28.88 23.11 -7.82
C GLU A 323 29.93 22.14 -7.25
N VAL A 324 30.96 22.64 -6.57
CA VAL A 324 31.97 21.83 -5.88
C VAL A 324 31.34 21.04 -4.75
N GLU A 325 30.55 21.69 -3.89
CA GLU A 325 29.81 21.00 -2.79
C GLU A 325 28.98 19.86 -3.32
N ASN A 326 28.19 20.11 -4.36
CA ASN A 326 27.33 19.10 -4.98
C ASN A 326 28.16 17.94 -5.60
N LEU A 327 29.17 18.24 -6.40
CA LEU A 327 30.01 17.21 -7.05
C LEU A 327 30.78 16.36 -6.02
N CYS A 328 31.17 16.93 -4.89
CA CYS A 328 31.90 16.25 -3.82
C CYS A 328 31.03 15.46 -2.85
N ILE A 329 29.71 15.32 -3.09
CA ILE A 329 28.85 14.46 -2.29
C ILE A 329 29.39 13.03 -2.29
N ARG A 330 29.65 12.49 -1.10
CA ARG A 330 30.29 11.17 -0.94
C ARG A 330 29.37 10.00 -1.27
N ARG A 331 28.06 10.12 -0.99
CA ARG A 331 27.04 9.07 -1.23
C ARG A 331 25.75 9.67 -1.76
N GLY A 332 25.25 9.10 -2.85
CA GLY A 332 24.01 9.55 -3.48
C GLY A 332 24.18 10.89 -4.20
N THR A 333 23.07 11.65 -4.28
CA THR A 333 22.95 12.89 -5.05
C THR A 333 22.64 14.11 -4.21
N LEU A 334 22.18 13.95 -2.96
CA LEU A 334 21.71 15.01 -2.09
C LEU A 334 22.83 15.60 -1.23
N THR A 335 22.89 16.93 -1.15
CA THR A 335 23.69 17.66 -0.17
C THR A 335 23.16 17.42 1.26
N ALA A 336 23.91 17.81 2.29
CA ALA A 336 23.47 17.68 3.68
C ALA A 336 22.15 18.46 3.92
N ALA A 337 22.06 19.69 3.40
CA ALA A 337 20.86 20.52 3.52
C ALA A 337 19.65 19.90 2.80
N GLU A 338 19.83 19.38 1.58
CA GLU A 338 18.76 18.69 0.85
C GLU A 338 18.33 17.40 1.55
N ARG A 339 19.26 16.70 2.22
CA ARG A 339 18.94 15.52 3.03
C ARG A 339 18.10 15.87 4.25
N GLU A 340 18.34 16.99 4.89
CA GLU A 340 17.46 17.50 5.96
C GLU A 340 16.07 17.81 5.43
N VAL A 341 15.97 18.44 4.26
CA VAL A 341 14.69 18.75 3.61
C VAL A 341 13.90 17.46 3.30
N ILE A 342 14.55 16.43 2.73
CA ILE A 342 13.82 15.18 2.44
C ILE A 342 13.48 14.42 3.73
N ASN A 343 14.37 14.38 4.73
CA ASN A 343 14.10 13.71 6.00
C ASN A 343 12.95 14.38 6.77
N HIS A 344 12.70 15.67 6.53
CA HIS A 344 11.59 16.38 7.15
C HIS A 344 10.21 15.83 6.77
N HIS A 345 10.09 15.04 5.68
CA HIS A 345 8.81 14.44 5.29
C HIS A 345 8.21 13.59 6.41
N ILE A 346 9.05 12.88 7.21
CA ILE A 346 8.52 12.04 8.30
C ILE A 346 7.93 12.89 9.43
N VAL A 347 8.54 14.04 9.74
CA VAL A 347 7.97 14.99 10.70
C VAL A 347 6.60 15.48 10.22
N MET A 348 6.49 15.75 8.91
CA MET A 348 5.22 16.17 8.31
C MET A 348 4.21 15.02 8.27
N THR A 349 4.63 13.79 7.98
CA THR A 349 3.77 12.59 8.06
C THR A 349 3.15 12.47 9.46
N ILE A 350 3.98 12.50 10.50
CA ILE A 350 3.50 12.42 11.88
C ILE A 350 2.52 13.55 12.18
N ARG A 351 2.88 14.79 11.85
CA ARG A 351 2.03 15.97 12.10
C ARG A 351 0.69 15.89 11.38
N LEU A 352 0.68 15.44 10.13
CA LEU A 352 -0.56 15.28 9.35
C LEU A 352 -1.44 14.18 9.93
N LEU A 353 -0.85 13.05 10.31
CA LEU A 353 -1.58 11.93 10.86
C LEU A 353 -2.09 12.22 12.29
N GLU A 354 -1.30 12.85 13.15
CA GLU A 354 -1.73 13.23 14.52
C GLU A 354 -2.85 14.30 14.52
N ALA A 355 -3.03 15.03 13.42
CA ALA A 355 -4.12 15.99 13.29
C ALA A 355 -5.49 15.35 12.95
N LEU A 356 -5.53 14.08 12.57
CA LEU A 356 -6.76 13.39 12.22
C LEU A 356 -7.46 12.81 13.45
N PRO A 357 -8.81 12.87 13.55
CA PRO A 357 -9.56 12.29 14.65
C PRO A 357 -9.73 10.78 14.47
N TRP A 358 -8.67 10.01 14.69
CA TRP A 358 -8.68 8.58 14.52
C TRP A 358 -9.72 7.87 15.41
N PRO A 359 -10.51 6.94 14.89
CA PRO A 359 -11.29 6.04 15.71
C PRO A 359 -10.38 5.11 16.51
N ALA A 360 -10.85 4.59 17.63
CA ALA A 360 -10.03 3.81 18.57
C ALA A 360 -9.27 2.63 17.94
N HIS A 361 -9.81 2.02 16.88
CA HIS A 361 -9.20 0.88 16.17
C HIS A 361 -8.16 1.29 15.09
N LEU A 362 -7.91 2.58 14.93
CA LEU A 362 -6.89 3.16 14.03
C LEU A 362 -5.98 4.17 14.77
N ALA A 363 -6.02 4.17 16.10
CA ALA A 363 -5.32 5.17 16.92
C ALA A 363 -3.78 5.06 16.84
N GLN A 364 -3.25 3.90 16.44
CA GLN A 364 -1.81 3.66 16.33
C GLN A 364 -1.24 3.98 14.94
N VAL A 365 -2.06 4.34 13.96
CA VAL A 365 -1.59 4.70 12.61
C VAL A 365 -0.46 5.73 12.62
N PRO A 366 -0.50 6.83 13.41
CA PRO A 366 0.60 7.79 13.48
C PRO A 366 1.90 7.21 14.05
N GLU A 367 1.81 6.31 15.03
CA GLU A 367 2.98 5.64 15.62
C GLU A 367 3.62 4.69 14.62
N TYR A 368 2.83 3.83 13.99
CA TYR A 368 3.34 2.87 13.00
C TYR A 368 3.98 3.57 11.82
N ALA A 369 3.28 4.53 11.21
CA ALA A 369 3.79 5.31 10.10
C ALA A 369 4.99 6.18 10.49
N GLY A 370 4.97 6.77 11.69
CA GLY A 370 6.03 7.66 12.18
C GLY A 370 7.33 6.95 12.55
N GLY A 371 7.31 5.63 12.75
CA GLY A 371 8.46 4.86 13.23
C GLY A 371 9.34 4.23 12.15
N HIS A 372 8.95 4.26 10.87
CA HIS A 372 9.63 3.47 9.84
C HIS A 372 11.07 3.94 9.50
N HIS A 373 11.45 5.16 9.86
CA HIS A 373 12.84 5.68 9.75
C HIS A 373 13.61 5.65 11.06
N GLU A 374 13.02 5.13 12.13
CA GLU A 374 13.73 4.91 13.36
C GLU A 374 14.66 3.68 13.27
N ARG A 375 15.64 3.60 14.18
CA ARG A 375 16.64 2.53 14.19
C ARG A 375 16.64 1.85 15.54
N MET A 376 17.03 0.58 15.57
CA MET A 376 17.08 -0.20 16.82
C MET A 376 18.07 0.37 17.85
N ASP A 377 19.08 1.12 17.39
CA ASP A 377 20.12 1.78 18.23
C ASP A 377 19.76 3.22 18.65
N GLY A 378 18.57 3.73 18.32
CA GLY A 378 18.14 5.08 18.65
C GLY A 378 18.80 6.19 17.81
N LYS A 379 19.52 5.84 16.75
CA LYS A 379 20.16 6.81 15.83
C LYS A 379 19.30 7.10 14.58
N GLY A 380 18.07 6.66 14.59
CA GLY A 380 17.09 6.97 13.55
C GLY A 380 16.52 8.37 13.68
N TYR A 381 15.50 8.67 12.94
CA TYR A 381 14.81 9.95 12.95
C TYR A 381 13.31 9.75 12.74
N PRO A 382 12.44 10.69 13.16
CA PRO A 382 12.77 12.03 13.68
C PRO A 382 12.91 12.10 15.20
N ARG A 383 12.52 11.04 15.94
CA ARG A 383 12.42 11.04 17.41
C ARG A 383 13.62 10.36 18.09
N GLY A 384 14.44 9.61 17.34
CA GLY A 384 15.55 8.83 17.86
C GLY A 384 15.11 7.71 18.78
N LEU A 385 14.00 7.04 18.44
CA LEU A 385 13.46 5.94 19.25
C LEU A 385 14.32 4.69 19.13
N ALA A 386 14.65 4.08 20.29
CA ALA A 386 15.28 2.78 20.34
C ALA A 386 14.25 1.64 20.20
N ARG A 387 14.71 0.42 19.96
CA ARG A 387 13.90 -0.77 19.72
C ARG A 387 12.73 -0.92 20.69
N ASP A 388 13.00 -0.78 22.00
CA ASP A 388 12.00 -1.02 23.04
C ASP A 388 10.96 0.09 23.17
N GLN A 389 11.16 1.20 22.47
CA GLN A 389 10.26 2.34 22.44
C GLN A 389 9.33 2.30 21.21
N MET A 390 9.47 1.30 20.33
CA MET A 390 8.68 1.13 19.12
C MET A 390 7.85 -0.15 19.18
N SER A 391 6.64 -0.11 18.66
CA SER A 391 5.83 -1.31 18.44
C SER A 391 6.50 -2.28 17.46
N VAL A 392 6.09 -3.54 17.48
CA VAL A 392 6.52 -4.52 16.46
C VAL A 392 6.09 -4.04 15.08
N GLN A 393 4.90 -3.46 14.96
CA GLN A 393 4.32 -2.97 13.73
C GLN A 393 5.17 -1.85 13.09
N ALA A 394 5.61 -0.86 13.86
CA ALA A 394 6.51 0.20 13.36
C ALA A 394 7.85 -0.37 12.86
N ARG A 395 8.42 -1.35 13.59
CA ARG A 395 9.67 -2.03 13.20
C ARG A 395 9.51 -2.88 11.94
N VAL A 396 8.37 -3.57 11.79
CA VAL A 396 8.01 -4.32 10.57
C VAL A 396 7.95 -3.38 9.37
N MET A 397 7.33 -2.21 9.53
CA MET A 397 7.21 -1.21 8.47
C MET A 397 8.59 -0.71 8.01
N GLY A 398 9.53 -0.48 8.93
CA GLY A 398 10.89 -0.10 8.58
C GLY A 398 11.63 -1.15 7.73
N VAL A 399 11.48 -2.45 8.06
CA VAL A 399 12.04 -3.55 7.24
C VAL A 399 11.40 -3.58 5.84
N ALA A 400 10.07 -3.44 5.79
CA ALA A 400 9.31 -3.49 4.54
C ALA A 400 9.65 -2.33 3.61
N ASP A 401 9.70 -1.10 4.14
CA ASP A 401 10.05 0.10 3.39
C ASP A 401 11.45 0.01 2.78
N ILE A 402 12.45 -0.39 3.59
CA ILE A 402 13.83 -0.57 3.13
C ILE A 402 13.91 -1.62 2.03
N PHE A 403 13.29 -2.80 2.21
CA PHE A 403 13.38 -3.87 1.24
C PHE A 403 12.68 -3.52 -0.08
N GLU A 404 11.51 -2.89 0.01
CA GLU A 404 10.81 -2.37 -1.16
C GLU A 404 11.68 -1.35 -1.91
N ALA A 405 12.23 -0.35 -1.22
CA ALA A 405 13.08 0.68 -1.83
C ALA A 405 14.37 0.14 -2.47
N LEU A 406 14.89 -1.01 -2.01
CA LEU A 406 16.04 -1.68 -2.62
C LEU A 406 15.66 -2.41 -3.92
N THR A 407 14.48 -3.03 -3.95
CA THR A 407 14.02 -3.89 -5.04
C THR A 407 13.21 -3.15 -6.11
N ALA A 408 12.67 -1.96 -5.80
CA ALA A 408 11.88 -1.16 -6.73
C ALA A 408 12.66 -0.82 -8.01
N SER A 409 12.02 -1.05 -9.16
CA SER A 409 12.56 -0.77 -10.51
C SER A 409 11.99 0.51 -11.14
N ASP A 410 11.11 1.22 -10.44
CA ASP A 410 10.36 2.37 -10.97
C ASP A 410 11.21 3.63 -11.14
N ARG A 411 12.46 3.62 -10.66
CA ARG A 411 13.40 4.74 -10.79
C ARG A 411 14.19 4.62 -12.10
N PRO A 412 14.02 5.52 -13.08
CA PRO A 412 14.63 5.39 -14.41
C PRO A 412 16.18 5.43 -14.41
N TYR A 413 16.78 5.87 -13.31
CA TYR A 413 18.24 6.00 -13.17
C TYR A 413 18.86 4.91 -12.29
N LYS A 414 18.06 3.98 -11.74
CA LYS A 414 18.55 2.91 -10.88
C LYS A 414 17.76 1.64 -11.13
N LEU A 415 18.41 0.64 -11.68
CA LEU A 415 17.86 -0.71 -11.76
C LEU A 415 17.58 -1.22 -10.34
N GLY A 416 16.40 -1.81 -10.13
CA GLY A 416 16.09 -2.50 -8.89
C GLY A 416 17.15 -3.57 -8.60
N LYS A 417 17.56 -3.71 -7.36
CA LYS A 417 18.53 -4.72 -6.95
C LYS A 417 17.95 -6.12 -7.04
N THR A 418 18.82 -7.12 -7.17
CA THR A 418 18.42 -8.52 -7.07
C THR A 418 18.09 -8.91 -5.62
N LEU A 419 17.48 -10.07 -5.43
CA LEU A 419 17.20 -10.60 -4.08
C LEU A 419 18.46 -10.75 -3.26
N SER A 420 19.52 -11.37 -3.83
CA SER A 420 20.79 -11.58 -3.12
C SER A 420 21.45 -10.27 -2.70
N GLU A 421 21.44 -9.25 -3.56
CA GLU A 421 21.97 -7.92 -3.26
C GLU A 421 21.14 -7.22 -2.16
N SER A 422 19.80 -7.26 -2.26
CA SER A 422 18.88 -6.62 -1.33
C SER A 422 18.98 -7.25 0.08
N LEU A 423 19.00 -8.58 0.15
CA LEU A 423 19.18 -9.31 1.41
C LEU A 423 20.56 -9.08 2.02
N SER A 424 21.62 -8.96 1.21
CA SER A 424 22.96 -8.62 1.70
C SER A 424 23.01 -7.23 2.32
N ILE A 425 22.29 -6.26 1.75
CA ILE A 425 22.20 -4.92 2.31
C ILE A 425 21.40 -4.95 3.62
N LEU A 426 20.24 -5.58 3.61
CA LEU A 426 19.36 -5.69 4.79
C LEU A 426 20.07 -6.40 5.94
N GLY A 427 20.86 -7.46 5.64
CA GLY A 427 21.65 -8.18 6.61
C GLY A 427 22.79 -7.33 7.22
N ARG A 428 23.44 -6.47 6.44
CA ARG A 428 24.37 -5.46 6.98
C ARG A 428 23.65 -4.48 7.90
N MET A 429 22.45 -4.03 7.50
CA MET A 429 21.64 -3.13 8.32
C MET A 429 21.19 -3.78 9.65
N LYS A 430 20.98 -5.11 9.67
CA LYS A 430 20.80 -5.87 10.94
C LYS A 430 22.03 -5.75 11.84
N LEU A 431 23.23 -5.98 11.28
CA LEU A 431 24.48 -5.89 12.03
C LEU A 431 24.77 -4.47 12.56
N ASP A 432 24.34 -3.46 11.80
CA ASP A 432 24.46 -2.04 12.16
C ASP A 432 23.32 -1.56 13.08
N HIS A 433 22.52 -2.45 13.62
CA HIS A 433 21.34 -2.13 14.44
C HIS A 433 20.36 -1.14 13.81
N HIS A 434 20.28 -1.13 12.49
CA HIS A 434 19.32 -0.31 11.77
C HIS A 434 17.94 -0.98 11.76
N VAL A 435 17.87 -2.26 11.41
CA VAL A 435 16.65 -3.05 11.38
C VAL A 435 16.59 -4.04 12.54
N ASP A 436 15.38 -4.46 12.91
CA ASP A 436 15.15 -5.42 13.98
C ASP A 436 15.72 -6.81 13.60
N PRO A 437 16.63 -7.37 14.42
CA PRO A 437 17.27 -8.65 14.13
C PRO A 437 16.29 -9.83 14.11
N ASP A 438 15.26 -9.82 14.96
CA ASP A 438 14.31 -10.93 15.04
C ASP A 438 13.34 -10.88 13.84
N LEU A 439 12.90 -9.69 13.43
CA LEU A 439 12.10 -9.51 12.23
C LEU A 439 12.87 -9.87 10.96
N PHE A 440 14.18 -9.58 10.90
CA PHE A 440 15.01 -10.02 9.79
C PHE A 440 15.06 -11.55 9.69
N GLU A 441 15.20 -12.25 10.81
CA GLU A 441 15.21 -13.73 10.82
C GLU A 441 13.85 -14.31 10.40
N VAL A 442 12.74 -13.76 10.89
CA VAL A 442 11.38 -14.14 10.46
C VAL A 442 11.21 -13.87 8.96
N PHE A 443 11.68 -12.73 8.45
CA PHE A 443 11.62 -12.37 7.04
C PHE A 443 12.26 -13.44 6.14
N LEU A 444 13.37 -14.02 6.60
CA LEU A 444 14.08 -15.09 5.89
C LEU A 444 13.41 -16.47 6.07
N ARG A 445 13.13 -16.88 7.30
CA ARG A 445 12.56 -18.21 7.63
C ARG A 445 11.19 -18.44 7.01
N GLU A 446 10.33 -17.42 7.08
CA GLU A 446 8.97 -17.46 6.52
C GLU A 446 8.93 -17.12 5.02
N ARG A 447 10.13 -16.90 4.41
CA ARG A 447 10.29 -16.61 2.96
C ARG A 447 9.45 -15.42 2.49
N VAL A 448 9.20 -14.45 3.37
CA VAL A 448 8.39 -13.26 3.05
C VAL A 448 8.98 -12.49 1.85
N TYR A 449 10.31 -12.40 1.78
CA TYR A 449 11.03 -11.81 0.65
C TYR A 449 10.68 -12.48 -0.70
N LEU A 450 10.50 -13.81 -0.71
CA LEU A 450 10.23 -14.57 -1.93
C LEU A 450 8.76 -14.43 -2.35
N GLU A 451 7.84 -14.49 -1.40
CA GLU A 451 6.42 -14.27 -1.68
C GLU A 451 6.19 -12.87 -2.27
N TYR A 452 6.82 -11.86 -1.70
CA TYR A 452 6.79 -10.51 -2.23
C TYR A 452 7.42 -10.44 -3.63
N ALA A 453 8.59 -11.05 -3.82
CA ALA A 453 9.31 -11.04 -5.09
C ALA A 453 8.50 -11.67 -6.23
N GLN A 454 7.84 -12.78 -5.97
CA GLN A 454 6.98 -13.47 -6.95
C GLN A 454 5.78 -12.63 -7.40
N ARG A 455 5.33 -11.70 -6.55
CA ARG A 455 4.20 -10.82 -6.87
C ARG A 455 4.61 -9.55 -7.62
N PHE A 456 5.79 -9.00 -7.34
CA PHE A 456 6.12 -7.62 -7.72
C PHE A 456 7.45 -7.44 -8.46
N LEU A 457 8.38 -8.40 -8.39
CA LEU A 457 9.68 -8.23 -9.02
C LEU A 457 9.77 -8.85 -10.40
N ALA A 458 10.62 -8.28 -11.24
CA ALA A 458 10.94 -8.88 -12.53
C ALA A 458 11.69 -10.21 -12.34
N PRO A 459 11.49 -11.22 -13.20
CA PRO A 459 12.19 -12.52 -13.09
C PRO A 459 13.72 -12.41 -13.00
N ALA A 460 14.32 -11.41 -13.64
CA ALA A 460 15.77 -11.17 -13.60
C ALA A 460 16.28 -10.68 -12.23
N GLN A 461 15.41 -10.21 -11.35
CA GLN A 461 15.75 -9.79 -9.98
C GLN A 461 15.70 -10.97 -8.99
N ILE A 462 15.04 -12.06 -9.36
CA ILE A 462 14.87 -13.26 -8.51
C ILE A 462 16.04 -14.20 -8.82
N ASP A 463 17.19 -13.90 -8.23
CA ASP A 463 18.43 -14.65 -8.41
C ASP A 463 18.61 -15.73 -7.31
N ALA A 464 19.56 -16.63 -7.53
CA ALA A 464 19.95 -17.63 -6.52
C ALA A 464 20.70 -16.97 -5.37
N ILE A 465 20.33 -17.33 -4.14
CA ILE A 465 20.90 -16.74 -2.93
C ILE A 465 21.93 -17.68 -2.34
N ASP A 466 23.18 -17.19 -2.16
CA ASP A 466 24.20 -17.84 -1.36
C ASP A 466 24.08 -17.39 0.10
N TRP A 467 23.32 -18.15 0.89
CA TRP A 467 23.01 -17.84 2.29
C TRP A 467 24.24 -17.68 3.16
N ALA A 468 25.33 -18.36 2.88
CA ALA A 468 26.58 -18.26 3.63
C ALA A 468 27.28 -16.90 3.45
N ARG A 469 26.92 -16.16 2.37
CA ARG A 469 27.47 -14.84 2.08
C ARG A 469 26.55 -13.69 2.51
N ILE A 470 25.33 -13.98 2.96
CA ILE A 470 24.44 -12.93 3.44
C ILE A 470 24.91 -12.47 4.83
N PRO A 471 25.31 -11.21 5.02
CA PRO A 471 25.73 -10.69 6.31
C PRO A 471 24.61 -10.84 7.37
N GLY A 472 24.98 -11.12 8.61
CA GLY A 472 24.02 -11.25 9.72
C GLY A 472 23.18 -12.53 9.72
N VAL A 473 23.39 -13.44 8.77
CA VAL A 473 22.85 -14.81 8.78
C VAL A 473 23.86 -15.73 9.47
N SER A 474 23.40 -16.48 10.49
CA SER A 474 24.27 -17.45 11.19
C SER A 474 24.51 -18.71 10.31
N PRO A 475 25.60 -19.45 10.52
CA PRO A 475 25.83 -20.68 9.77
C PRO A 475 24.67 -21.69 9.86
N GLU A 476 24.03 -21.78 11.02
CA GLU A 476 22.89 -22.66 11.28
C GLU A 476 21.68 -22.22 10.46
N LEU A 477 21.36 -20.94 10.46
CA LEU A 477 20.28 -20.37 9.68
C LEU A 477 20.56 -20.50 8.18
N ALA A 478 21.80 -20.29 7.74
CA ALA A 478 22.19 -20.46 6.34
C ALA A 478 21.96 -21.91 5.85
N ALA A 479 22.33 -22.90 6.66
CA ALA A 479 22.10 -24.31 6.36
C ALA A 479 20.61 -24.66 6.30
N GLU A 480 19.81 -24.12 7.21
CA GLU A 480 18.35 -24.29 7.22
C GLU A 480 17.70 -23.72 5.94
N LEU A 481 18.04 -22.47 5.59
CA LEU A 481 17.50 -21.79 4.41
C LEU A 481 17.92 -22.50 3.11
N ALA A 482 19.18 -22.94 3.01
CA ALA A 482 19.65 -23.72 1.87
C ALA A 482 18.91 -25.04 1.72
N ALA A 483 18.61 -25.73 2.82
CA ALA A 483 17.81 -26.96 2.80
C ALA A 483 16.35 -26.71 2.40
N MET A 484 15.78 -25.55 2.73
CA MET A 484 14.44 -25.14 2.29
C MET A 484 14.41 -24.87 0.78
N ASP A 485 15.42 -24.20 0.23
CA ASP A 485 15.51 -23.90 -1.20
C ASP A 485 15.67 -25.16 -2.05
N ALA A 486 16.39 -26.16 -1.54
CA ALA A 486 16.56 -27.46 -2.23
C ALA A 486 15.26 -28.30 -2.30
N ARG A 487 14.24 -27.97 -1.52
CA ARG A 487 12.93 -28.67 -1.49
C ARG A 487 11.85 -27.97 -2.32
N SER A 488 12.10 -26.75 -2.74
CA SER A 488 11.18 -25.90 -3.54
C SER A 488 11.47 -26.00 -5.02
#